data_91bd6a0f69fe8e69ab9c85f8edf7ee92
#
_entry.id   91bd6a0f69fe8e69ab9c85f8edf7ee92
#
_cell.length_a   1.000
_cell.length_b   1.000
_cell.length_c   1.000
_cell.angle_alpha   90.00
_cell.angle_beta   90.00
_cell.angle_gamma   90.00
#
_symmetry.space_group_name_H-M   'P 1'
#
loop_
_entity.id
_entity.type
_entity.pdbx_description
1 polymer ?
#
loop_
_entity_poly.entity_id
_entity_poly.type
_entity_poly.pdbx_seq_one_letter_code
_entity_poly.pdbx_strand_id
1 'polypeptide(L)'
;ILSSLVGSEMCIRDRNDRTRLVWLETPTNPLLRVSDIAAIAGLLDGHPARLAVDNTFATPALQNPLKEGADIVMHSVTKYLGGHSDVVMGALMTKDAAVDAELRTLQNNVGAIPGPMDCFLVLRGIKTLGIRVRQHCANGRAIAEWLQAHPKVDRVFWPGFSSFPNHTVAARQMQDFGGMISFTLVDDSLDASRAVCESTRVFAPVSYTHLTLPTMQVV
;
A
#
# COMPACT_ATOMS: atom_id res chain seq x y z
N ILE A 1 -2.26 14.79 -12.78
CA ILE A 1 -2.11 13.56 -11.97
C ILE A 1 -3.27 12.66 -12.38
N LEU A 2 -3.01 11.67 -13.21
CA LEU A 2 -4.02 10.72 -13.68
C LEU A 2 -4.18 9.64 -12.61
N SER A 3 -5.22 9.76 -11.81
CA SER A 3 -5.53 8.89 -10.67
C SER A 3 -6.26 7.60 -11.06
N SER A 4 -6.29 7.20 -12.31
CA SER A 4 -7.02 6.00 -12.74
C SER A 4 -6.17 5.13 -13.66
N LEU A 5 -5.08 4.61 -13.13
CA LEU A 5 -4.27 3.67 -13.87
C LEU A 5 -4.85 2.28 -13.73
N VAL A 6 -5.75 1.98 -14.62
CA VAL A 6 -6.11 0.61 -14.97
C VAL A 6 -4.96 0.06 -15.81
N GLY A 7 -4.06 -0.65 -15.12
CA GLY A 7 -2.90 -1.26 -15.74
C GLY A 7 -1.67 -0.33 -15.71
N SER A 8 -0.74 -0.65 -14.84
CA SER A 8 0.61 -0.08 -14.78
C SER A 8 1.32 -0.07 -16.13
N GLU A 9 0.91 -0.92 -17.07
CA GLU A 9 1.41 -1.02 -18.42
C GLU A 9 1.09 0.21 -19.30
N MET A 10 -0.02 0.91 -19.05
CA MET A 10 -0.37 2.10 -19.85
C MET A 10 0.54 3.28 -19.53
N CYS A 11 0.89 3.52 -18.29
CA CYS A 11 1.81 4.60 -17.90
C CYS A 11 3.20 4.43 -18.49
N ILE A 12 3.65 3.18 -18.61
CA ILE A 12 4.97 2.88 -19.14
C ILE A 12 5.02 3.03 -20.65
N ARG A 13 3.91 2.82 -21.36
CA ARG A 13 3.81 3.07 -22.80
C ARG A 13 4.00 4.54 -23.16
N ASP A 14 3.60 5.45 -22.27
CA ASP A 14 3.70 6.90 -22.47
C ASP A 14 5.06 7.50 -22.06
N ARG A 15 6.02 6.65 -21.56
CA ARG A 15 7.35 7.11 -21.21
C ARG A 15 8.12 7.60 -22.44
N ASN A 16 8.95 8.59 -22.24
CA ASN A 16 9.85 9.13 -23.24
C ASN A 16 11.16 9.55 -22.59
N ASP A 17 12.14 10.01 -23.37
CA ASP A 17 13.48 10.37 -22.91
C ASP A 17 13.51 11.47 -21.83
N ARG A 18 12.41 12.17 -21.59
CA ARG A 18 12.26 13.15 -20.52
C ARG A 18 11.69 12.57 -19.24
N THR A 19 11.17 11.35 -19.25
CA THR A 19 10.67 10.67 -18.06
C THR A 19 11.83 10.40 -17.11
N ARG A 20 11.70 10.81 -15.85
CA ARG A 20 12.74 10.66 -14.80
C ARG A 20 12.30 9.77 -13.66
N LEU A 21 11.01 9.61 -13.47
CA LEU A 21 10.43 8.82 -12.38
C LEU A 21 9.16 8.13 -12.85
N VAL A 22 9.08 6.84 -12.57
CA VAL A 22 7.85 6.04 -12.60
C VAL A 22 7.48 5.75 -11.16
N TRP A 23 6.27 6.15 -10.77
CA TRP A 23 5.77 5.95 -9.41
C TRP A 23 4.62 4.96 -9.41
N LEU A 24 4.77 3.89 -8.62
CA LEU A 24 3.74 2.86 -8.44
C LEU A 24 3.26 2.86 -6.99
N GLU A 25 1.98 2.56 -6.81
CA GLU A 25 1.41 2.12 -5.54
C GLU A 25 0.88 0.70 -5.74
N THR A 26 1.33 -0.26 -4.94
CA THR A 26 0.89 -1.65 -5.07
C THR A 26 0.96 -2.43 -3.75
N PRO A 27 -0.18 -2.96 -3.25
CA PRO A 27 -1.55 -2.77 -3.73
C PRO A 27 -2.04 -1.33 -3.62
N THR A 28 -2.92 -0.89 -4.54
CA THR A 28 -3.41 0.49 -4.58
C THR A 28 -4.53 0.75 -3.55
N ASN A 29 -4.67 2.00 -3.12
CA ASN A 29 -5.83 2.48 -2.39
C ASN A 29 -6.83 3.13 -3.40
N PRO A 30 -8.14 2.85 -3.40
CA PRO A 30 -8.84 1.92 -2.50
C PRO A 30 -9.03 0.50 -3.06
N LEU A 31 -8.83 0.27 -4.35
CA LEU A 31 -9.26 -0.95 -5.04
C LEU A 31 -8.27 -2.12 -4.95
N LEU A 32 -7.18 -1.95 -4.21
CA LEU A 32 -6.15 -2.96 -3.95
C LEU A 32 -5.55 -3.60 -5.21
N ARG A 33 -5.53 -2.86 -6.32
CA ARG A 33 -4.96 -3.33 -7.59
C ARG A 33 -3.48 -3.64 -7.40
N VAL A 34 -3.05 -4.75 -7.97
CA VAL A 34 -1.66 -5.22 -7.88
C VAL A 34 -0.96 -5.00 -9.21
N SER A 35 0.19 -4.35 -9.17
CA SER A 35 1.08 -4.13 -10.31
C SER A 35 2.27 -5.09 -10.24
N ASP A 36 2.70 -5.61 -11.37
CA ASP A 36 3.88 -6.46 -11.49
C ASP A 36 5.14 -5.60 -11.46
N ILE A 37 5.79 -5.56 -10.30
CA ILE A 37 6.97 -4.70 -10.07
C ILE A 37 8.12 -5.14 -10.96
N ALA A 38 8.39 -6.44 -11.03
CA ALA A 38 9.51 -6.97 -11.82
C ALA A 38 9.30 -6.74 -13.34
N ALA A 39 8.08 -6.92 -13.84
CA ALA A 39 7.78 -6.64 -15.24
C ALA A 39 7.97 -5.15 -15.57
N ILE A 40 7.54 -4.26 -14.66
CA ILE A 40 7.70 -2.82 -14.84
C ILE A 40 9.17 -2.40 -14.77
N ALA A 41 9.94 -2.95 -13.83
CA ALA A 41 11.37 -2.72 -13.73
C ALA A 41 12.08 -3.15 -15.03
N GLY A 42 11.75 -4.32 -15.57
CA GLY A 42 12.29 -4.80 -16.84
C GLY A 42 11.97 -3.91 -18.05
N LEU A 43 10.80 -3.24 -18.05
CA LEU A 43 10.47 -2.26 -19.08
C LEU A 43 11.29 -0.97 -18.97
N LEU A 44 11.91 -0.69 -17.84
CA LEU A 44 12.76 0.46 -17.60
C LEU A 44 14.25 0.14 -17.76
N ASP A 45 14.60 -1.10 -18.11
CA ASP A 45 15.98 -1.47 -18.34
C ASP A 45 16.61 -0.61 -19.47
N GLY A 46 17.76 -0.01 -19.19
CA GLY A 46 18.41 0.93 -20.11
C GLY A 46 17.74 2.31 -20.21
N HIS A 47 16.65 2.58 -19.49
CA HIS A 47 15.97 3.87 -19.48
C HIS A 47 16.45 4.73 -18.28
N PRO A 48 16.61 6.08 -18.42
CA PRO A 48 17.10 6.94 -17.34
C PRO A 48 16.09 7.17 -16.20
N ALA A 49 14.83 6.74 -16.35
CA ALA A 49 13.82 6.88 -15.30
C ALA A 49 14.04 5.86 -14.19
N ARG A 50 13.90 6.32 -12.95
CA ARG A 50 13.91 5.47 -11.75
C ARG A 50 12.50 4.95 -11.44
N LEU A 51 12.42 3.73 -10.90
CA LEU A 51 11.19 3.13 -10.41
C LEU A 51 11.06 3.34 -8.90
N ALA A 52 10.05 4.10 -8.48
CA ALA A 52 9.65 4.24 -7.08
C ALA A 52 8.37 3.47 -6.81
N VAL A 53 8.33 2.74 -5.69
CA VAL A 53 7.17 1.93 -5.29
C VAL A 53 6.71 2.34 -3.90
N ASP A 54 5.47 2.81 -3.80
CA ASP A 54 4.77 2.92 -2.52
C ASP A 54 4.34 1.52 -2.07
N ASN A 55 5.01 1.02 -1.03
CA ASN A 55 4.82 -0.31 -0.48
C ASN A 55 4.04 -0.28 0.85
N THR A 56 3.31 0.80 1.12
CA THR A 56 2.65 1.04 2.41
C THR A 56 1.70 -0.08 2.80
N PHE A 57 0.82 -0.51 1.89
CA PHE A 57 -0.19 -1.53 2.20
C PHE A 57 0.39 -2.94 2.32
N ALA A 58 1.38 -3.29 1.51
CA ALA A 58 2.03 -4.59 1.61
C ALA A 58 2.99 -4.68 2.80
N THR A 59 3.64 -3.61 3.18
CA THR A 59 4.70 -3.57 4.19
C THR A 59 5.96 -4.36 3.77
N PRO A 60 7.13 -4.13 4.37
CA PRO A 60 8.31 -4.96 4.09
C PRO A 60 8.17 -6.41 4.58
N ALA A 61 7.16 -6.71 5.40
CA ALA A 61 6.86 -8.07 5.86
C ALA A 61 6.22 -8.93 4.78
N LEU A 62 5.50 -8.32 3.82
CA LEU A 62 4.82 -9.06 2.75
C LEU A 62 5.48 -8.89 1.39
N GLN A 63 6.06 -7.71 1.09
CA GLN A 63 6.57 -7.40 -0.24
C GLN A 63 7.88 -6.62 -0.17
N ASN A 64 8.82 -6.93 -1.07
CA ASN A 64 10.15 -6.36 -1.07
C ASN A 64 10.50 -5.76 -2.45
N PRO A 65 9.97 -4.58 -2.81
CA PRO A 65 10.12 -4.02 -4.15
C PRO A 65 11.57 -3.84 -4.61
N LEU A 66 12.51 -3.56 -3.69
CA LEU A 66 13.94 -3.47 -4.03
C LEU A 66 14.51 -4.79 -4.57
N LYS A 67 13.94 -5.95 -4.19
CA LYS A 67 14.35 -7.25 -4.74
C LYS A 67 13.73 -7.51 -6.11
N GLU A 68 12.61 -6.86 -6.39
CA GLU A 68 11.88 -6.95 -7.65
C GLU A 68 12.32 -5.90 -8.69
N GLY A 69 13.39 -5.14 -8.40
CA GLY A 69 13.99 -4.19 -9.35
C GLY A 69 13.59 -2.73 -9.16
N ALA A 70 12.85 -2.38 -8.09
CA ALA A 70 12.62 -0.98 -7.76
C ALA A 70 13.91 -0.29 -7.29
N ASP A 71 14.08 0.99 -7.66
CA ASP A 71 15.20 1.84 -7.23
C ASP A 71 14.94 2.47 -5.87
N ILE A 72 13.68 2.86 -5.63
CA ILE A 72 13.26 3.53 -4.41
C ILE A 72 11.98 2.86 -3.90
N VAL A 73 11.91 2.64 -2.60
CA VAL A 73 10.70 2.20 -1.92
C VAL A 73 10.26 3.26 -0.94
N MET A 74 9.00 3.61 -0.98
CA MET A 74 8.35 4.52 -0.05
C MET A 74 7.43 3.75 0.90
N HIS A 75 7.38 4.19 2.13
CA HIS A 75 6.38 3.80 3.11
C HIS A 75 5.80 5.01 3.82
N SER A 76 4.47 5.09 3.90
CA SER A 76 3.84 5.85 4.97
C SER A 76 4.04 5.08 6.28
N VAL A 77 5.03 5.50 7.05
CA VAL A 77 5.37 4.91 8.35
C VAL A 77 4.22 5.08 9.35
N THR A 78 3.41 6.12 9.15
CA THR A 78 2.14 6.39 9.84
C THR A 78 1.22 5.16 9.92
N LYS A 79 1.31 4.25 8.94
CA LYS A 79 0.46 3.07 8.81
C LYS A 79 1.04 1.87 9.55
N TYR A 80 1.30 0.79 8.85
CA TYR A 80 1.74 -0.48 9.45
C TYR A 80 3.10 -0.44 10.16
N LEU A 81 4.05 0.36 9.68
CA LEU A 81 5.38 0.44 10.29
C LEU A 81 5.34 1.03 11.70
N GLY A 82 4.64 2.15 11.88
CA GLY A 82 4.33 2.70 13.20
C GLY A 82 3.34 1.81 13.95
N GLY A 83 2.18 1.59 13.36
CA GLY A 83 1.21 0.57 13.74
C GLY A 83 0.42 0.84 15.03
N HIS A 84 0.52 2.03 15.62
CA HIS A 84 -0.08 2.36 16.92
C HIS A 84 -0.82 3.70 16.94
N SER A 85 -1.07 4.34 15.78
CA SER A 85 -1.76 5.63 15.63
C SER A 85 -1.15 6.80 16.44
N ASP A 86 0.14 6.76 16.65
CA ASP A 86 0.87 7.68 17.52
C ASP A 86 1.97 8.48 16.81
N VAL A 87 2.12 8.29 15.48
CA VAL A 87 3.14 8.96 14.68
C VAL A 87 2.66 9.24 13.26
N VAL A 88 3.06 10.37 12.70
CA VAL A 88 2.91 10.72 11.28
C VAL A 88 4.29 10.88 10.69
N MET A 89 4.69 9.94 9.82
CA MET A 89 6.04 9.88 9.28
C MET A 89 6.06 9.15 7.93
N GLY A 90 7.00 9.51 7.07
CA GLY A 90 7.36 8.79 5.84
C GLY A 90 8.77 8.24 5.91
N ALA A 91 9.06 7.23 5.08
CA ALA A 91 10.41 6.73 4.88
C ALA A 91 10.65 6.38 3.41
N LEU A 92 11.86 6.66 2.95
CA LEU A 92 12.35 6.25 1.64
C LEU A 92 13.55 5.31 1.84
N MET A 93 13.60 4.25 1.06
CA MET A 93 14.68 3.27 1.06
C MET A 93 15.19 3.07 -0.36
N THR A 94 16.50 3.00 -0.50
CA THR A 94 17.19 2.68 -1.76
C THR A 94 18.45 1.86 -1.49
N LYS A 95 18.93 1.14 -2.51
CA LYS A 95 20.23 0.45 -2.49
C LYS A 95 21.34 1.31 -3.13
N ASP A 96 20.96 2.36 -3.86
CA ASP A 96 21.89 3.23 -4.58
C ASP A 96 22.42 4.33 -3.64
N ALA A 97 23.73 4.32 -3.39
CA ALA A 97 24.35 5.29 -2.51
C ALA A 97 24.29 6.73 -3.03
N ALA A 98 24.27 6.93 -4.36
CA ALA A 98 24.13 8.27 -4.94
C ALA A 98 22.71 8.81 -4.73
N VAL A 99 21.71 7.95 -4.92
CA VAL A 99 20.29 8.30 -4.63
C VAL A 99 20.10 8.58 -3.14
N ASP A 100 20.67 7.78 -2.24
CA ASP A 100 20.61 8.04 -0.79
C ASP A 100 21.21 9.40 -0.44
N ALA A 101 22.36 9.76 -1.00
CA ALA A 101 23.01 11.06 -0.77
C ALA A 101 22.13 12.22 -1.26
N GLU A 102 21.53 12.11 -2.46
CA GLU A 102 20.60 13.10 -2.99
C GLU A 102 19.37 13.26 -2.08
N LEU A 103 18.75 12.16 -1.66
CA LEU A 103 17.58 12.15 -0.79
C LEU A 103 17.88 12.77 0.59
N ARG A 104 19.04 12.48 1.18
CA ARG A 104 19.48 13.12 2.44
C ARG A 104 19.70 14.61 2.29
N THR A 105 20.28 15.03 1.19
CA THR A 105 20.46 16.46 0.88
C THR A 105 19.11 17.18 0.77
N LEU A 106 18.17 16.58 0.05
CA LEU A 106 16.79 17.09 -0.06
C LEU A 106 16.09 17.13 1.30
N GLN A 107 16.17 16.05 2.07
CA GLN A 107 15.57 15.95 3.40
C GLN A 107 16.07 17.09 4.30
N ASN A 108 17.39 17.33 4.32
CA ASN A 108 17.99 18.39 5.12
C ASN A 108 17.55 19.78 4.66
N ASN A 109 17.59 20.02 3.35
CA ASN A 109 17.29 21.35 2.78
C ASN A 109 15.80 21.72 2.93
N VAL A 110 14.91 20.76 2.79
CA VAL A 110 13.45 20.93 2.95
C VAL A 110 13.04 20.94 4.43
N GLY A 111 13.87 20.38 5.31
CA GLY A 111 13.56 20.27 6.73
C GLY A 111 12.57 19.15 7.05
N ALA A 112 12.38 18.17 6.17
CA ALA A 112 11.48 17.01 6.36
C ALA A 112 12.11 15.98 7.32
N ILE A 113 12.42 16.40 8.52
CA ILE A 113 13.14 15.62 9.54
C ILE A 113 12.17 15.27 10.66
N PRO A 114 11.98 13.98 10.97
CA PRO A 114 11.14 13.56 12.10
C PRO A 114 11.77 13.92 13.44
N GLY A 115 10.93 14.15 14.45
CA GLY A 115 11.38 14.39 15.81
C GLY A 115 11.99 13.12 16.44
N PRO A 116 12.87 13.27 17.47
CA PRO A 116 13.46 12.12 18.15
C PRO A 116 12.42 11.18 18.79
N MET A 117 11.29 11.71 19.29
CA MET A 117 10.22 10.91 19.86
C MET A 117 9.52 10.10 18.77
N ASP A 118 9.26 10.68 17.60
CA ASP A 118 8.67 9.97 16.47
C ASP A 118 9.57 8.81 16.03
N CYS A 119 10.88 9.03 15.94
CA CYS A 119 11.84 7.98 15.65
C CYS A 119 11.83 6.86 16.69
N PHE A 120 11.74 7.20 17.98
CA PHE A 120 11.66 6.23 19.08
C PHE A 120 10.38 5.38 18.97
N LEU A 121 9.22 6.02 18.74
CA LEU A 121 7.94 5.32 18.60
C LEU A 121 7.95 4.37 17.39
N VAL A 122 8.49 4.82 16.26
CA VAL A 122 8.62 3.98 15.06
C VAL A 122 9.55 2.80 15.28
N LEU A 123 10.73 3.01 15.88
CA LEU A 123 11.67 1.92 16.20
C LEU A 123 11.04 0.89 17.14
N ARG A 124 10.20 1.32 18.07
CA ARG A 124 9.42 0.45 18.95
C ARG A 124 8.33 -0.31 18.17
N GLY A 125 7.56 0.40 17.32
CA GLY A 125 6.47 -0.17 16.53
C GLY A 125 6.93 -1.25 15.54
N ILE A 126 8.07 -1.04 14.87
CA ILE A 126 8.64 -1.99 13.91
C ILE A 126 8.95 -3.35 14.55
N LYS A 127 9.32 -3.39 15.82
CA LYS A 127 9.63 -4.66 16.52
C LYS A 127 8.48 -5.66 16.53
N THR A 128 7.25 -5.18 16.44
CA THR A 128 6.04 -6.03 16.42
C THR A 128 5.42 -6.16 15.03
N LEU A 129 6.02 -5.57 14.00
CA LEU A 129 5.46 -5.54 12.64
C LEU A 129 5.11 -6.95 12.13
N GLY A 130 6.02 -7.90 12.22
CA GLY A 130 5.81 -9.24 11.70
C GLY A 130 4.66 -9.99 12.38
N ILE A 131 4.48 -9.81 13.70
CA ILE A 131 3.37 -10.42 14.44
C ILE A 131 2.05 -9.76 14.03
N ARG A 132 2.01 -8.44 13.98
CA ARG A 132 0.82 -7.68 13.61
C ARG A 132 0.38 -7.98 12.18
N VAL A 133 1.32 -8.00 11.22
CA VAL A 133 1.01 -8.28 9.81
C VAL A 133 0.47 -9.70 9.63
N ARG A 134 1.03 -10.71 10.27
CA ARG A 134 0.46 -12.08 10.22
C ARG A 134 -0.98 -12.11 10.73
N GLN A 135 -1.26 -11.43 11.85
CA GLN A 135 -2.63 -11.36 12.36
C GLN A 135 -3.56 -10.58 11.43
N HIS A 136 -3.09 -9.48 10.83
CA HIS A 136 -3.85 -8.73 9.82
C HIS A 136 -4.18 -9.59 8.60
N CYS A 137 -3.25 -10.40 8.11
CA CYS A 137 -3.52 -11.32 6.99
C CYS A 137 -4.58 -12.37 7.35
N ALA A 138 -4.47 -12.97 8.53
CA ALA A 138 -5.46 -13.95 8.99
C ALA A 138 -6.86 -13.33 9.14
N ASN A 139 -6.95 -12.15 9.75
CA ASN A 139 -8.20 -11.42 9.90
C ASN A 139 -8.75 -10.97 8.54
N GLY A 140 -7.87 -10.46 7.66
CA GLY A 140 -8.24 -10.02 6.32
C GLY A 140 -8.88 -11.12 5.51
N ARG A 141 -8.30 -12.33 5.53
CA ARG A 141 -8.86 -13.51 4.86
C ARG A 141 -10.26 -13.84 5.39
N ALA A 142 -10.40 -13.98 6.69
CA ALA A 142 -11.68 -14.33 7.30
C ALA A 142 -12.79 -13.31 7.02
N ILE A 143 -12.45 -12.02 7.06
CA ILE A 143 -13.40 -10.94 6.79
C ILE A 143 -13.73 -10.87 5.29
N ALA A 144 -12.74 -11.01 4.40
CA ALA A 144 -12.98 -11.00 2.95
C ALA A 144 -13.92 -12.13 2.52
N GLU A 145 -13.69 -13.36 3.03
CA GLU A 145 -14.53 -14.51 2.77
C GLU A 145 -15.97 -14.31 3.31
N TRP A 146 -16.10 -13.77 4.51
CA TRP A 146 -17.41 -13.44 5.09
C TRP A 146 -18.14 -12.37 4.28
N LEU A 147 -17.45 -11.29 3.88
CA LEU A 147 -18.04 -10.23 3.05
C LEU A 147 -18.47 -10.76 1.68
N GLN A 148 -17.69 -11.65 1.06
CA GLN A 148 -18.00 -12.23 -0.24
C GLN A 148 -19.32 -13.04 -0.21
N ALA A 149 -19.64 -13.65 0.92
CA ALA A 149 -20.89 -14.39 1.13
C ALA A 149 -22.05 -13.52 1.63
N HIS A 150 -21.82 -12.24 1.93
CA HIS A 150 -22.83 -11.41 2.58
C HIS A 150 -23.84 -10.85 1.58
N PRO A 151 -25.18 -10.99 1.79
CA PRO A 151 -26.20 -10.66 0.80
C PRO A 151 -26.31 -9.16 0.46
N LYS A 152 -25.76 -8.27 1.28
CA LYS A 152 -25.74 -6.82 1.04
C LYS A 152 -24.48 -6.33 0.34
N VAL A 153 -23.51 -7.22 0.10
CA VAL A 153 -22.24 -6.90 -0.55
C VAL A 153 -22.32 -7.31 -2.03
N ASP A 154 -22.01 -6.40 -2.92
CA ASP A 154 -21.94 -6.66 -4.37
C ASP A 154 -20.59 -7.23 -4.76
N ARG A 155 -19.51 -6.57 -4.35
CA ARG A 155 -18.14 -6.97 -4.71
C ARG A 155 -17.17 -6.74 -3.55
N VAL A 156 -16.22 -7.65 -3.41
CA VAL A 156 -15.09 -7.52 -2.48
C VAL A 156 -13.80 -7.42 -3.27
N PHE A 157 -12.98 -6.44 -2.93
CA PHE A 157 -11.64 -6.25 -3.48
C PHE A 157 -10.63 -6.73 -2.43
N TRP A 158 -10.01 -7.86 -2.70
CA TRP A 158 -8.95 -8.42 -1.88
C TRP A 158 -8.02 -9.29 -2.74
N PRO A 159 -6.71 -9.04 -2.78
CA PRO A 159 -5.77 -9.74 -3.68
C PRO A 159 -5.68 -11.26 -3.44
N GLY A 160 -6.17 -11.75 -2.31
CA GLY A 160 -6.16 -13.17 -1.97
C GLY A 160 -7.19 -14.02 -2.68
N PHE A 161 -8.19 -13.46 -3.33
CA PHE A 161 -9.12 -14.24 -4.14
C PHE A 161 -8.50 -14.61 -5.48
N SER A 162 -8.63 -15.87 -5.88
CA SER A 162 -8.14 -16.36 -7.18
C SER A 162 -8.79 -15.65 -8.38
N SER A 163 -9.99 -15.12 -8.19
CA SER A 163 -10.72 -14.30 -9.19
C SER A 163 -10.29 -12.84 -9.22
N PHE A 164 -9.45 -12.40 -8.27
CA PHE A 164 -9.00 -11.01 -8.22
C PHE A 164 -8.03 -10.71 -9.38
N PRO A 165 -8.16 -9.56 -10.05
CA PRO A 165 -7.24 -9.17 -11.11
C PRO A 165 -5.78 -9.18 -10.62
N ASN A 166 -4.89 -9.82 -11.39
CA ASN A 166 -3.47 -9.97 -11.03
C ASN A 166 -3.21 -10.76 -9.72
N HIS A 167 -4.13 -11.62 -9.29
CA HIS A 167 -3.90 -12.52 -8.15
C HIS A 167 -2.59 -13.32 -8.30
N THR A 168 -2.30 -13.83 -9.50
CA THR A 168 -1.06 -14.58 -9.76
C THR A 168 0.20 -13.74 -9.57
N VAL A 169 0.14 -12.45 -9.89
CA VAL A 169 1.21 -11.49 -9.61
C VAL A 169 1.36 -11.29 -8.10
N ALA A 170 0.25 -11.05 -7.39
CA ALA A 170 0.26 -10.92 -5.93
C ALA A 170 0.86 -12.18 -5.27
N ALA A 171 0.43 -13.37 -5.67
CA ALA A 171 0.91 -14.64 -5.11
C ALA A 171 2.41 -14.89 -5.38
N ARG A 172 2.96 -14.32 -6.45
CA ARG A 172 4.40 -14.42 -6.76
C ARG A 172 5.25 -13.43 -5.98
N GLN A 173 4.83 -12.17 -5.89
CA GLN A 173 5.64 -11.09 -5.31
C GLN A 173 5.36 -10.79 -3.84
N MET A 174 4.27 -11.30 -3.28
CA MET A 174 3.88 -11.09 -1.88
C MET A 174 3.91 -12.39 -1.10
N GLN A 175 4.24 -12.32 0.20
CA GLN A 175 4.25 -13.47 1.11
C GLN A 175 2.84 -13.87 1.56
N ASP A 176 1.90 -12.93 1.61
CA ASP A 176 0.48 -13.09 1.87
C ASP A 176 -0.24 -11.82 1.36
N PHE A 177 -1.56 -11.79 1.39
CA PHE A 177 -2.38 -10.80 0.70
C PHE A 177 -2.80 -9.60 1.57
N GLY A 178 -2.30 -9.52 2.80
CA GLY A 178 -2.54 -8.39 3.70
C GLY A 178 -3.92 -8.36 4.35
N GLY A 179 -4.11 -7.34 5.18
CA GLY A 179 -5.34 -7.13 5.95
C GLY A 179 -6.24 -6.02 5.42
N MET A 180 -5.88 -5.41 4.28
CA MET A 180 -6.71 -4.36 3.66
C MET A 180 -7.77 -5.00 2.78
N ILE A 181 -9.01 -4.53 2.91
CA ILE A 181 -10.17 -5.01 2.15
C ILE A 181 -10.99 -3.79 1.76
N SER A 182 -11.45 -3.75 0.52
CA SER A 182 -12.48 -2.83 0.07
C SER A 182 -13.66 -3.60 -0.47
N PHE A 183 -14.85 -3.03 -0.40
CA PHE A 183 -16.04 -3.68 -0.95
C PHE A 183 -17.08 -2.64 -1.36
N THR A 184 -17.97 -3.04 -2.26
CA THR A 184 -19.15 -2.28 -2.67
C THR A 184 -20.41 -2.94 -2.13
N LEU A 185 -21.43 -2.13 -1.89
CA LEU A 185 -22.74 -2.62 -1.45
C LEU A 185 -23.64 -2.84 -2.67
N VAL A 186 -24.63 -3.71 -2.54
CA VAL A 186 -25.70 -3.88 -3.52
C VAL A 186 -26.52 -2.57 -3.66
N ASP A 187 -26.77 -1.91 -2.54
CA ASP A 187 -27.27 -0.53 -2.51
C ASP A 187 -26.06 0.41 -2.51
N ASP A 188 -25.72 0.99 -3.66
CA ASP A 188 -24.57 1.86 -3.86
C ASP A 188 -24.78 3.32 -3.42
N SER A 189 -25.86 3.57 -2.67
CA SER A 189 -26.15 4.90 -2.15
C SER A 189 -25.15 5.34 -1.07
N LEU A 190 -24.93 6.65 -1.01
CA LEU A 190 -24.10 7.26 0.03
C LEU A 190 -24.65 6.98 1.44
N ASP A 191 -25.97 6.94 1.58
CA ASP A 191 -26.64 6.70 2.86
C ASP A 191 -26.44 5.26 3.33
N ALA A 192 -26.48 4.26 2.42
CA ALA A 192 -26.14 2.87 2.75
C ALA A 192 -24.69 2.74 3.21
N SER A 193 -23.75 3.38 2.50
CA SER A 193 -22.34 3.40 2.86
C SER A 193 -22.08 4.05 4.22
N ARG A 194 -22.75 5.19 4.48
CA ARG A 194 -22.69 5.87 5.77
C ARG A 194 -23.25 5.01 6.90
N ALA A 195 -24.40 4.38 6.69
CA ALA A 195 -25.02 3.50 7.67
C ALA A 195 -24.11 2.32 8.07
N VAL A 196 -23.37 1.74 7.12
CA VAL A 196 -22.37 0.71 7.43
C VAL A 196 -21.27 1.27 8.32
N CYS A 197 -20.69 2.41 7.97
CA CYS A 197 -19.63 3.05 8.76
C CYS A 197 -20.06 3.37 10.20
N GLU A 198 -21.29 3.86 10.36
CA GLU A 198 -21.85 4.27 11.65
C GLU A 198 -22.31 3.08 12.52
N SER A 199 -22.65 1.95 11.90
CA SER A 199 -23.12 0.75 12.62
C SER A 199 -22.00 -0.14 13.13
N THR A 200 -20.76 0.05 12.69
CA THR A 200 -19.63 -0.77 13.14
C THR A 200 -19.28 -0.49 14.60
N ARG A 201 -18.92 -1.56 15.34
CA ARG A 201 -18.55 -1.46 16.76
C ARG A 201 -17.05 -1.66 17.00
N VAL A 202 -16.41 -2.41 16.12
CA VAL A 202 -14.97 -2.76 16.21
C VAL A 202 -14.17 -1.89 15.25
N PHE A 203 -14.73 -1.63 14.07
CA PHE A 203 -14.13 -0.75 13.09
C PHE A 203 -14.62 0.67 13.33
N ALA A 204 -13.70 1.60 13.61
CA ALA A 204 -14.04 3.00 13.74
C ALA A 204 -13.88 3.70 12.38
N PRO A 205 -14.80 4.60 12.00
CA PRO A 205 -14.56 5.48 10.87
C PRO A 205 -13.34 6.34 11.16
N VAL A 206 -12.30 6.22 10.36
CA VAL A 206 -11.05 6.96 10.57
C VAL A 206 -10.72 7.70 9.30
N SER A 207 -10.47 9.00 9.44
CA SER A 207 -9.91 9.77 8.34
C SER A 207 -8.50 9.26 8.02
N TYR A 208 -8.00 9.57 6.86
CA TYR A 208 -6.77 9.09 6.22
C TYR A 208 -5.51 8.95 7.08
N THR A 209 -5.47 9.52 8.28
CA THR A 209 -4.29 9.61 9.12
C THR A 209 -4.05 8.44 10.08
N HIS A 210 -5.04 7.55 10.30
CA HIS A 210 -4.96 6.56 11.39
C HIS A 210 -5.38 5.15 10.96
N LEU A 211 -4.57 4.47 10.16
CA LEU A 211 -4.76 3.06 9.81
C LEU A 211 -4.02 2.14 10.77
N THR A 212 -4.55 1.92 11.95
CA THR A 212 -3.96 1.01 12.95
C THR A 212 -4.81 -0.20 13.27
N LEU A 213 -6.07 -0.17 12.92
CA LEU A 213 -7.00 -1.30 12.98
C LEU A 213 -7.36 -1.72 11.57
N PRO A 214 -7.89 -2.95 11.37
CA PRO A 214 -8.43 -3.32 10.07
C PRO A 214 -9.47 -2.28 9.68
N THR A 215 -9.11 -1.42 8.75
CA THR A 215 -10.00 -0.38 8.24
C THR A 215 -10.86 -0.97 7.15
N MET A 216 -12.17 -0.94 7.33
CA MET A 216 -13.13 -1.10 6.26
C MET A 216 -13.17 0.20 5.45
N GLN A 217 -12.84 0.12 4.18
CA GLN A 217 -13.19 1.15 3.23
C GLN A 217 -14.42 0.67 2.45
N VAL A 218 -15.51 1.43 2.58
CA VAL A 218 -16.67 1.32 1.68
C VAL A 218 -16.43 2.31 0.56
N VAL A 219 -16.36 1.82 -0.66
CA VAL A 219 -16.14 2.61 -1.89
C VAL A 219 -17.47 2.89 -2.55
#